data_35fd998a4c0027d243c43d6cf75c8c26
#
_entry.id   35fd998a4c0027d243c43d6cf75c8c26
#
_cell.length_a   1.000
_cell.length_b   1.000
_cell.length_c   1.000
_cell.angle_alpha   90.00
_cell.angle_beta   90.00
_cell.angle_gamma   90.00
#
_symmetry.space_group_name_H-M   'P 1'
#
loop_
_entity.id
_entity.type
_entity.pdbx_description
1 polymer ?
#
loop_
_entity_poly.entity_id
_entity_poly.type
_entity_poly.pdbx_seq_one_letter_code
_entity_poly.pdbx_strand_id
1 'polypeptide(L)'
;MDKILEICKKHKKIIMTIFLIGLFCYYLIWTVSQPYNSCPDEKMKWDICKYIAEHNSIPDGRDESIRDSIWGISYAFQPILTYMICAVFVKIALLFTTNHFALVVAARLVSTISMTLTIYFVIKISNKLFKDKEIYKYLFIVFIAFQPITAFLASYINNDSTAILAISIIIYLWILGLESNWKTKHCILLGLAVGFCALTYYNAYGYILCSALICLSSAILNKMDAKEIAKKALIVASVAFVVAGWWFVRNAILYDGDILGTKTQNEYGNKYAMEQYKPSARKTPENSNESLWHMLDDDAWIHITTRSFVGMFGYQNILMSNKIYYAYFCIWMIGGIGCLLKFKELFIYKKEEKNKYLLNYTFVIAIIIPIILSIIYSYTSDFQPQGRYIMEIIIPFTYFLVNGIQAVLEKFIKSEKIRKAIMVVLMLLIIVISFKAIFAYVIPAYRIK
;
A
#
# COMPACT_ATOMS: atom_id res chain seq x y z
N MET A 1 -8.42 11.28 31.60
CA MET A 1 -8.49 10.96 30.16
C MET A 1 -9.22 12.03 29.35
N ASP A 2 -10.36 12.52 29.83
CA ASP A 2 -11.17 13.52 29.11
C ASP A 2 -10.47 14.88 28.96
N LYS A 3 -9.72 15.35 29.98
CA LYS A 3 -8.84 16.53 29.89
C LYS A 3 -7.79 16.41 28.78
N ILE A 4 -7.18 15.23 28.60
CA ILE A 4 -6.18 14.98 27.55
C ILE A 4 -6.85 15.04 26.18
N LEU A 5 -8.03 14.43 26.04
CA LEU A 5 -8.80 14.48 24.79
C LEU A 5 -9.23 15.92 24.43
N GLU A 6 -9.55 16.74 25.41
CA GLU A 6 -9.90 18.15 25.22
C GLU A 6 -8.69 18.97 24.75
N ILE A 7 -7.52 18.78 25.36
CA ILE A 7 -6.25 19.39 24.93
C ILE A 7 -5.91 18.94 23.50
N CYS A 8 -6.07 17.66 23.18
CA CYS A 8 -5.86 17.13 21.84
C CYS A 8 -6.79 17.78 20.80
N LYS A 9 -8.06 18.02 21.15
CA LYS A 9 -9.00 18.73 20.25
C LYS A 9 -8.57 20.18 20.03
N LYS A 10 -8.19 20.91 21.08
CA LYS A 10 -7.77 22.31 21.00
C LYS A 10 -6.50 22.51 20.18
N HIS A 11 -5.52 21.60 20.30
CA HIS A 11 -4.21 21.69 19.63
C HIS A 11 -4.04 20.68 18.48
N LYS A 12 -5.14 20.22 17.86
CA LYS A 12 -5.17 19.14 16.88
C LYS A 12 -4.14 19.26 15.76
N LYS A 13 -3.92 20.47 15.21
CA LYS A 13 -2.93 20.67 14.13
C LYS A 13 -1.50 20.46 14.62
N ILE A 14 -1.17 21.02 15.79
CA ILE A 14 0.19 20.92 16.37
C ILE A 14 0.48 19.47 16.72
N ILE A 15 -0.45 18.78 17.38
CA ILE A 15 -0.29 17.36 17.76
C ILE A 15 -0.15 16.48 16.54
N MET A 16 -0.94 16.72 15.49
CA MET A 16 -0.81 16.01 14.22
C MET A 16 0.58 16.23 13.60
N THR A 17 1.09 17.45 13.59
CA THR A 17 2.41 17.76 13.04
C THR A 17 3.52 17.08 13.85
N ILE A 18 3.48 17.16 15.18
CA ILE A 18 4.45 16.48 16.06
C ILE A 18 4.40 14.96 15.85
N PHE A 19 3.20 14.38 15.75
CA PHE A 19 3.04 12.95 15.50
C PHE A 19 3.65 12.54 14.15
N LEU A 20 3.39 13.29 13.07
CA LEU A 20 3.95 13.00 11.75
C LEU A 20 5.48 13.17 11.70
N ILE A 21 6.03 14.16 12.38
CA ILE A 21 7.49 14.32 12.51
C ILE A 21 8.08 13.13 13.29
N GLY A 22 7.49 12.76 14.42
CA GLY A 22 7.94 11.60 15.20
C GLY A 22 7.87 10.30 14.41
N LEU A 23 6.80 10.12 13.62
CA LEU A 23 6.63 8.97 12.75
C LEU A 23 7.65 8.95 11.60
N PHE A 24 7.92 10.09 10.98
CA PHE A 24 8.98 10.24 9.99
C PHE A 24 10.35 9.84 10.57
N CYS A 25 10.69 10.34 11.77
CA CYS A 25 11.91 9.94 12.46
C CYS A 25 11.96 8.45 12.77
N TYR A 26 10.82 7.86 13.17
CA TYR A 26 10.71 6.42 13.39
C TYR A 26 10.95 5.61 12.10
N TYR A 27 10.35 6.00 10.98
CA TYR A 27 10.61 5.36 9.69
C TYR A 27 12.04 5.59 9.19
N LEU A 28 12.63 6.76 9.50
CA LEU A 28 14.03 7.05 9.18
C LEU A 28 15.00 6.12 9.92
N ILE A 29 14.70 5.74 11.18
CA ILE A 29 15.50 4.73 11.90
C ILE A 29 15.52 3.42 11.12
N TRP A 30 14.38 2.97 10.60
CA TRP A 30 14.31 1.78 9.74
C TRP A 30 15.15 1.96 8.47
N THR A 31 15.05 3.12 7.81
CA THR A 31 15.73 3.45 6.56
C THR A 31 17.26 3.36 6.67
N VAL A 32 17.82 3.88 7.75
CA VAL A 32 19.29 3.89 7.97
C VAL A 32 19.81 2.60 8.60
N SER A 33 18.93 1.76 9.14
CA SER A 33 19.33 0.52 9.83
C SER A 33 19.49 -0.67 8.88
N GLN A 34 19.01 -0.59 7.64
CA GLN A 34 19.07 -1.68 6.69
C GLN A 34 20.27 -1.55 5.76
N PRO A 35 21.11 -2.58 5.62
CA PRO A 35 22.18 -2.60 4.61
C PRO A 35 21.63 -2.42 3.21
N TYR A 36 22.45 -1.95 2.29
CA TYR A 36 22.09 -1.90 0.87
C TYR A 36 21.78 -3.29 0.33
N ASN A 37 20.78 -3.40 -0.51
CA ASN A 37 20.31 -4.64 -1.14
C ASN A 37 19.96 -5.76 -0.13
N SER A 38 19.50 -5.39 1.06
CA SER A 38 18.98 -6.35 2.04
C SER A 38 17.45 -6.51 1.97
N CYS A 39 16.81 -5.76 1.08
CA CYS A 39 15.37 -5.74 0.86
C CYS A 39 15.03 -6.21 -0.56
N PRO A 40 13.81 -6.72 -0.80
CA PRO A 40 13.43 -7.29 -2.09
C PRO A 40 13.60 -6.30 -3.25
N ASP A 41 14.31 -6.73 -4.28
CA ASP A 41 14.49 -6.03 -5.56
C ASP A 41 15.16 -4.65 -5.45
N GLU A 42 15.74 -4.29 -4.30
CA GLU A 42 16.23 -2.94 -4.05
C GLU A 42 17.36 -2.55 -5.01
N LYS A 43 18.27 -3.49 -5.33
CA LYS A 43 19.36 -3.24 -6.30
C LYS A 43 18.82 -2.89 -7.69
N MET A 44 17.89 -3.68 -8.21
CA MET A 44 17.31 -3.43 -9.54
C MET A 44 16.59 -2.08 -9.63
N LYS A 45 15.97 -1.65 -8.53
CA LYS A 45 15.28 -0.36 -8.42
C LYS A 45 16.29 0.78 -8.27
N TRP A 46 17.35 0.56 -7.50
CA TRP A 46 18.47 1.50 -7.36
C TRP A 46 19.17 1.76 -8.69
N ASP A 47 19.42 0.73 -9.49
CA ASP A 47 20.10 0.85 -10.78
C ASP A 47 19.34 1.82 -11.72
N ILE A 48 17.99 1.81 -11.69
CA ILE A 48 17.15 2.78 -12.41
C ILE A 48 17.30 4.19 -11.85
N CYS A 49 17.23 4.34 -10.52
CA CYS A 49 17.38 5.65 -9.87
C CYS A 49 18.75 6.27 -10.20
N LYS A 50 19.80 5.47 -10.13
CA LYS A 50 21.17 5.86 -10.48
C LYS A 50 21.28 6.26 -11.94
N TYR A 51 20.77 5.44 -12.87
CA TYR A 51 20.76 5.73 -14.30
C TYR A 51 20.13 7.09 -14.59
N ILE A 52 18.93 7.35 -14.05
CA ILE A 52 18.24 8.62 -14.26
C ILE A 52 19.04 9.79 -13.66
N ALA A 53 19.67 9.59 -12.51
CA ALA A 53 20.47 10.62 -11.85
C ALA A 53 21.72 10.97 -12.66
N GLU A 54 22.38 10.01 -13.28
CA GLU A 54 23.62 10.19 -14.03
C GLU A 54 23.36 10.67 -15.48
N HIS A 55 22.36 10.11 -16.18
CA HIS A 55 22.13 10.38 -17.60
C HIS A 55 21.07 11.45 -17.90
N ASN A 56 20.32 11.93 -16.90
CA ASN A 56 19.21 12.87 -17.08
C ASN A 56 18.10 12.39 -18.04
N SER A 57 17.98 11.09 -18.22
CA SER A 57 17.05 10.44 -19.16
C SER A 57 16.37 9.22 -18.51
N ILE A 58 15.18 8.90 -18.99
CA ILE A 58 14.46 7.69 -18.57
C ILE A 58 15.03 6.50 -19.34
N PRO A 59 15.52 5.44 -18.66
CA PRO A 59 16.08 4.29 -19.36
C PRO A 59 15.02 3.51 -20.15
N ASP A 60 15.47 2.86 -21.22
CA ASP A 60 14.72 1.80 -21.86
C ASP A 60 14.80 0.53 -20.98
N GLY A 61 13.71 -0.20 -20.81
CA GLY A 61 13.71 -1.44 -20.03
C GLY A 61 14.65 -2.51 -20.60
N ARG A 62 14.99 -2.41 -21.89
CA ARG A 62 15.92 -3.29 -22.60
C ARG A 62 17.39 -2.94 -22.39
N ASP A 63 17.69 -1.79 -21.79
CA ASP A 63 19.08 -1.31 -21.59
C ASP A 63 19.88 -2.31 -20.74
N GLU A 64 21.04 -2.70 -21.27
CA GLU A 64 21.91 -3.70 -20.65
C GLU A 64 22.53 -3.20 -19.35
N SER A 65 22.77 -1.92 -19.22
CA SER A 65 23.40 -1.31 -18.06
C SER A 65 22.58 -1.39 -16.77
N ILE A 66 21.24 -1.56 -16.90
CA ILE A 66 20.30 -1.69 -15.77
C ILE A 66 19.65 -3.07 -15.73
N ARG A 67 20.08 -4.01 -16.57
CA ARG A 67 19.56 -5.38 -16.60
C ARG A 67 20.16 -6.19 -15.48
N ASP A 68 19.32 -6.80 -14.67
CA ASP A 68 19.78 -7.72 -13.65
C ASP A 68 20.25 -9.03 -14.26
N SER A 69 21.42 -9.51 -13.83
CA SER A 69 22.07 -10.70 -14.41
C SER A 69 21.37 -12.02 -14.02
N ILE A 70 20.62 -12.04 -12.93
CA ILE A 70 19.90 -13.23 -12.47
C ILE A 70 18.54 -13.33 -13.17
N TRP A 71 17.79 -12.23 -13.18
CA TRP A 71 16.43 -12.18 -13.69
C TRP A 71 16.34 -11.82 -15.18
N GLY A 72 17.42 -11.33 -15.80
CA GLY A 72 17.48 -10.94 -17.20
C GLY A 72 16.63 -9.73 -17.60
N ILE A 73 16.08 -9.02 -16.63
CA ILE A 73 15.16 -7.89 -16.80
C ILE A 73 15.57 -6.69 -15.99
N SER A 74 14.93 -5.55 -16.25
CA SER A 74 14.94 -4.37 -15.38
C SER A 74 13.50 -3.99 -14.97
N TYR A 75 13.35 -3.21 -13.91
CA TYR A 75 12.06 -2.62 -13.54
C TYR A 75 11.67 -1.40 -14.39
N ALA A 76 12.51 -0.99 -15.36
CA ALA A 76 12.22 0.14 -16.25
C ALA A 76 11.15 -0.17 -17.32
N PHE A 77 10.71 -1.41 -17.44
CA PHE A 77 9.50 -1.78 -18.20
C PHE A 77 8.21 -1.35 -17.48
N GLN A 78 8.24 -1.25 -16.13
CA GLN A 78 7.10 -0.95 -15.28
C GLN A 78 6.97 0.56 -15.02
N PRO A 79 5.83 1.04 -14.42
CA PRO A 79 5.67 2.44 -14.08
C PRO A 79 6.83 3.00 -13.25
N ILE A 80 7.38 4.12 -13.68
CA ILE A 80 8.72 4.58 -13.30
C ILE A 80 8.73 5.79 -12.34
N LEU A 81 7.57 6.38 -12.04
CA LEU A 81 7.49 7.66 -11.31
C LEU A 81 8.24 7.63 -9.97
N THR A 82 8.12 6.54 -9.22
CA THR A 82 8.82 6.39 -7.93
C THR A 82 10.33 6.55 -8.10
N TYR A 83 10.89 5.90 -9.11
CA TYR A 83 12.34 5.92 -9.36
C TYR A 83 12.81 7.28 -9.90
N MET A 84 11.97 7.97 -10.68
CA MET A 84 12.23 9.36 -11.08
C MET A 84 12.33 10.30 -9.89
N ILE A 85 11.41 10.16 -8.92
CA ILE A 85 11.47 10.96 -7.69
C ILE A 85 12.72 10.58 -6.87
N CYS A 86 13.03 9.28 -6.73
CA CYS A 86 14.25 8.82 -6.08
C CYS A 86 15.51 9.43 -6.73
N ALA A 87 15.57 9.46 -8.06
CA ALA A 87 16.69 10.04 -8.78
C ALA A 87 16.89 11.54 -8.49
N VAL A 88 15.81 12.30 -8.29
CA VAL A 88 15.90 13.71 -7.85
C VAL A 88 16.59 13.81 -6.48
N PHE A 89 16.21 12.97 -5.52
CA PHE A 89 16.84 12.94 -4.19
C PHE A 89 18.31 12.52 -4.28
N VAL A 90 18.65 11.56 -5.13
CA VAL A 90 20.04 11.15 -5.39
C VAL A 90 20.84 12.31 -5.98
N LYS A 91 20.30 13.05 -6.96
CA LYS A 91 20.96 14.24 -7.53
C LYS A 91 21.23 15.32 -6.50
N ILE A 92 20.28 15.58 -5.63
CA ILE A 92 20.46 16.55 -4.54
C ILE A 92 21.58 16.05 -3.60
N ALA A 93 21.59 14.77 -3.24
CA ALA A 93 22.62 14.21 -2.37
C ALA A 93 24.02 14.24 -3.00
N LEU A 94 24.13 14.04 -4.31
CA LEU A 94 25.39 14.12 -5.07
C LEU A 94 26.05 15.50 -5.00
N LEU A 95 25.32 16.57 -4.67
CA LEU A 95 25.90 17.89 -4.43
C LEU A 95 26.74 17.95 -3.13
N PHE A 96 26.52 16.98 -2.22
CA PHE A 96 27.14 16.99 -0.89
C PHE A 96 28.03 15.78 -0.62
N THR A 97 27.81 14.65 -1.31
CA THR A 97 28.53 13.41 -1.04
C THR A 97 28.52 12.46 -2.24
N THR A 98 29.58 11.66 -2.35
CA THR A 98 29.67 10.52 -3.28
C THR A 98 29.57 9.17 -2.57
N ASN A 99 29.35 9.18 -1.24
CA ASN A 99 29.23 7.97 -0.45
C ASN A 99 27.99 7.17 -0.90
N HIS A 100 28.19 5.94 -1.37
CA HIS A 100 27.16 5.09 -1.92
C HIS A 100 25.97 4.88 -0.94
N PHE A 101 26.26 4.60 0.33
CA PHE A 101 25.19 4.37 1.31
C PHE A 101 24.34 5.64 1.54
N ALA A 102 24.98 6.81 1.59
CA ALA A 102 24.25 8.08 1.73
C ALA A 102 23.35 8.36 0.51
N LEU A 103 23.81 8.03 -0.69
CA LEU A 103 23.00 8.15 -1.92
C LEU A 103 21.80 7.17 -1.92
N VAL A 104 22.02 5.93 -1.47
CA VAL A 104 20.93 4.95 -1.29
C VAL A 104 19.92 5.43 -0.26
N VAL A 105 20.38 5.96 0.89
CA VAL A 105 19.50 6.54 1.90
C VAL A 105 18.69 7.70 1.32
N ALA A 106 19.32 8.57 0.53
CA ALA A 106 18.60 9.66 -0.16
C ALA A 106 17.46 9.13 -1.05
N ALA A 107 17.70 8.08 -1.83
CA ALA A 107 16.64 7.44 -2.63
C ALA A 107 15.53 6.82 -1.74
N ARG A 108 15.90 6.16 -0.65
CA ARG A 108 14.96 5.56 0.33
C ARG A 108 14.05 6.59 1.00
N LEU A 109 14.49 7.85 1.14
CA LEU A 109 13.66 8.93 1.71
C LEU A 109 12.33 9.08 0.97
N VAL A 110 12.26 8.77 -0.31
CA VAL A 110 11.01 8.82 -1.08
C VAL A 110 9.98 7.86 -0.49
N SER A 111 10.37 6.63 -0.12
CA SER A 111 9.49 5.66 0.54
C SER A 111 9.10 6.13 1.95
N THR A 112 10.07 6.68 2.72
CA THR A 112 9.84 7.24 4.06
C THR A 112 8.83 8.39 4.03
N ILE A 113 8.99 9.33 3.10
CA ILE A 113 8.10 10.48 2.92
C ILE A 113 6.73 10.00 2.45
N SER A 114 6.67 9.11 1.45
CA SER A 114 5.41 8.58 0.92
C SER A 114 4.58 7.90 2.00
N MET A 115 5.20 7.08 2.85
CA MET A 115 4.48 6.41 3.92
C MET A 115 4.05 7.39 5.03
N THR A 116 4.86 8.40 5.34
CA THR A 116 4.48 9.47 6.28
C THR A 116 3.28 10.27 5.76
N LEU A 117 3.27 10.62 4.46
CA LEU A 117 2.13 11.28 3.81
C LEU A 117 0.90 10.37 3.73
N THR A 118 1.09 9.07 3.54
CA THR A 118 0.00 8.09 3.66
C THR A 118 -0.70 8.23 5.01
N ILE A 119 0.05 8.28 6.12
CA ILE A 119 -0.54 8.43 7.45
C ILE A 119 -1.22 9.79 7.63
N TYR A 120 -0.72 10.85 7.00
CA TYR A 120 -1.46 12.12 6.96
C TYR A 120 -2.86 11.95 6.32
N PHE A 121 -2.96 11.24 5.17
CA PHE A 121 -4.25 10.95 4.56
C PHE A 121 -5.09 9.97 5.38
N VAL A 122 -4.50 8.98 6.02
CA VAL A 122 -5.17 8.08 6.97
C VAL A 122 -5.80 8.87 8.11
N ILE A 123 -5.14 9.90 8.65
CA ILE A 123 -5.72 10.81 9.65
C ILE A 123 -6.92 11.57 9.07
N LYS A 124 -6.84 12.05 7.82
CA LYS A 124 -7.97 12.71 7.15
C LYS A 124 -9.16 11.78 6.95
N ILE A 125 -8.89 10.55 6.49
CA ILE A 125 -9.88 9.49 6.29
C ILE A 125 -10.53 9.12 7.63
N SER A 126 -9.75 8.88 8.67
CA SER A 126 -10.26 8.49 9.99
C SER A 126 -11.23 9.53 10.58
N ASN A 127 -10.92 10.83 10.40
CA ASN A 127 -11.80 11.91 10.82
C ASN A 127 -13.16 11.91 10.11
N LYS A 128 -13.22 11.39 8.89
CA LYS A 128 -14.46 11.26 8.12
C LYS A 128 -15.24 10.00 8.48
N LEU A 129 -14.53 8.87 8.64
CA LEU A 129 -15.14 7.56 8.87
C LEU A 129 -15.65 7.37 10.30
N PHE A 130 -14.90 7.85 11.29
CA PHE A 130 -15.22 7.60 12.71
C PHE A 130 -15.81 8.83 13.45
N LYS A 131 -15.92 9.99 12.79
CA LYS A 131 -16.54 11.24 13.31
C LYS A 131 -16.29 11.46 14.82
N ASP A 132 -17.28 11.21 15.67
CA ASP A 132 -17.24 11.47 17.11
C ASP A 132 -16.62 10.32 17.93
N LYS A 133 -16.16 9.26 17.29
CA LYS A 133 -15.58 8.08 17.94
C LYS A 133 -14.06 8.21 18.04
N GLU A 134 -13.56 9.19 18.83
CA GLU A 134 -12.13 9.57 18.87
C GLU A 134 -11.18 8.39 19.11
N ILE A 135 -11.50 7.50 20.09
CA ILE A 135 -10.60 6.39 20.41
C ILE A 135 -10.42 5.40 19.24
N TYR A 136 -11.47 5.19 18.45
CA TYR A 136 -11.42 4.31 17.27
C TYR A 136 -10.67 4.96 16.11
N LYS A 137 -10.70 6.30 15.99
CA LYS A 137 -9.82 7.04 15.06
C LYS A 137 -8.36 6.75 15.36
N TYR A 138 -7.97 6.85 16.63
CA TYR A 138 -6.60 6.63 17.03
C TYR A 138 -6.18 5.18 16.83
N LEU A 139 -7.02 4.19 17.13
CA LEU A 139 -6.72 2.79 16.83
C LEU A 139 -6.51 2.56 15.33
N PHE A 140 -7.38 3.13 14.48
CA PHE A 140 -7.25 3.03 13.03
C PHE A 140 -5.91 3.60 12.54
N ILE A 141 -5.52 4.78 13.03
CA ILE A 141 -4.26 5.42 12.67
C ILE A 141 -3.07 4.60 13.16
N VAL A 142 -3.07 4.20 14.45
CA VAL A 142 -1.96 3.46 15.07
C VAL A 142 -1.79 2.10 14.41
N PHE A 143 -2.88 1.39 14.09
CA PHE A 143 -2.80 0.10 13.44
C PHE A 143 -2.07 0.19 12.09
N ILE A 144 -2.41 1.17 11.25
CA ILE A 144 -1.78 1.36 9.94
C ILE A 144 -0.34 1.87 10.08
N ALA A 145 -0.11 2.88 10.94
CA ALA A 145 1.18 3.54 11.09
C ALA A 145 2.26 2.64 11.71
N PHE A 146 1.87 1.79 12.66
CA PHE A 146 2.79 0.96 13.44
C PHE A 146 2.68 -0.54 13.14
N GLN A 147 1.97 -0.95 12.09
CA GLN A 147 2.09 -2.32 11.60
C GLN A 147 3.53 -2.53 11.11
N PRO A 148 4.25 -3.58 11.57
CA PRO A 148 5.68 -3.71 11.26
C PRO A 148 6.03 -3.69 9.78
N ILE A 149 5.20 -4.31 8.93
CA ILE A 149 5.40 -4.29 7.47
C ILE A 149 5.29 -2.87 6.88
N THR A 150 4.44 -2.00 7.45
CA THR A 150 4.31 -0.60 7.00
C THR A 150 5.62 0.16 7.21
N ALA A 151 6.26 -0.02 8.37
CA ALA A 151 7.55 0.58 8.67
C ALA A 151 8.68 0.00 7.78
N PHE A 152 8.62 -1.30 7.48
CA PHE A 152 9.55 -1.93 6.55
C PHE A 152 9.41 -1.36 5.13
N LEU A 153 8.19 -1.25 4.60
CA LEU A 153 7.95 -0.64 3.28
C LEU A 153 8.37 0.84 3.23
N ALA A 154 8.30 1.56 4.35
CA ALA A 154 8.78 2.94 4.42
C ALA A 154 10.31 3.08 4.31
N SER A 155 11.08 1.99 4.33
CA SER A 155 12.51 2.02 4.65
C SER A 155 13.46 1.62 3.53
N TYR A 156 12.99 1.17 2.38
CA TYR A 156 13.83 0.81 1.24
C TYR A 156 13.25 1.31 -0.08
N ILE A 157 14.04 1.26 -1.15
CA ILE A 157 13.58 1.74 -2.47
C ILE A 157 12.53 0.76 -3.02
N ASN A 158 11.28 1.18 -3.02
CA ASN A 158 10.16 0.39 -3.55
C ASN A 158 9.05 1.29 -4.08
N ASN A 159 8.21 0.74 -4.94
CA ASN A 159 7.04 1.40 -5.48
C ASN A 159 5.77 1.16 -4.66
N ASP A 160 5.77 0.17 -3.74
CA ASP A 160 4.64 -0.13 -2.85
C ASP A 160 4.27 1.11 -1.98
N SER A 161 5.26 1.79 -1.41
CA SER A 161 5.04 2.96 -0.54
C SER A 161 4.36 4.13 -1.26
N THR A 162 4.75 4.41 -2.51
CA THR A 162 4.12 5.45 -3.34
C THR A 162 2.74 5.02 -3.84
N ALA A 163 2.55 3.74 -4.11
CA ALA A 163 1.24 3.19 -4.48
C ALA A 163 0.24 3.28 -3.32
N ILE A 164 0.64 2.94 -2.09
CA ILE A 164 -0.20 3.07 -0.90
C ILE A 164 -0.53 4.55 -0.62
N LEU A 165 0.40 5.47 -0.87
CA LEU A 165 0.11 6.90 -0.82
C LEU A 165 -0.97 7.29 -1.85
N ALA A 166 -0.83 6.87 -3.11
CA ALA A 166 -1.83 7.14 -4.14
C ALA A 166 -3.20 6.59 -3.75
N ILE A 167 -3.26 5.37 -3.24
CA ILE A 167 -4.48 4.73 -2.72
C ILE A 167 -5.10 5.55 -1.59
N SER A 168 -4.30 6.03 -0.63
CA SER A 168 -4.80 6.83 0.48
C SER A 168 -5.43 8.15 0.01
N ILE A 169 -4.85 8.79 -1.00
CA ILE A 169 -5.40 9.98 -1.65
C ILE A 169 -6.71 9.63 -2.36
N ILE A 170 -6.75 8.55 -3.14
CA ILE A 170 -7.95 8.08 -3.85
C ILE A 170 -9.09 7.82 -2.87
N ILE A 171 -8.86 7.07 -1.79
CA ILE A 171 -9.89 6.77 -0.77
C ILE A 171 -10.41 8.07 -0.13
N TYR A 172 -9.51 9.01 0.21
CA TYR A 172 -9.94 10.29 0.74
C TYR A 172 -10.82 11.07 -0.25
N LEU A 173 -10.48 11.02 -1.55
CA LEU A 173 -11.25 11.67 -2.60
C LEU A 173 -12.58 10.95 -2.89
N TRP A 174 -12.67 9.64 -2.73
CA TRP A 174 -13.98 8.94 -2.77
C TRP A 174 -14.92 9.50 -1.72
N ILE A 175 -14.45 9.68 -0.47
CA ILE A 175 -15.26 10.22 0.61
C ILE A 175 -15.71 11.64 0.29
N LEU A 176 -14.80 12.51 -0.16
CA LEU A 176 -15.14 13.90 -0.55
C LEU A 176 -16.07 13.96 -1.76
N GLY A 177 -15.86 13.08 -2.74
CA GLY A 177 -16.72 12.95 -3.92
C GLY A 177 -18.15 12.57 -3.54
N LEU A 178 -18.31 11.55 -2.71
CA LEU A 178 -19.62 11.11 -2.20
C LEU A 178 -20.32 12.21 -1.38
N GLU A 179 -19.59 12.93 -0.51
CA GLU A 179 -20.14 14.03 0.29
C GLU A 179 -20.58 15.24 -0.57
N SER A 180 -19.90 15.48 -1.67
CA SER A 180 -20.11 16.67 -2.51
C SER A 180 -20.92 16.39 -3.77
N ASN A 181 -21.38 15.18 -3.97
CA ASN A 181 -22.01 14.69 -5.21
C ASN A 181 -21.10 14.92 -6.45
N TRP A 182 -19.80 14.63 -6.28
CA TRP A 182 -18.79 14.68 -7.35
C TRP A 182 -18.68 16.05 -8.02
N LYS A 183 -18.54 17.14 -7.22
CA LYS A 183 -18.22 18.46 -7.76
C LYS A 183 -16.97 18.39 -8.66
N THR A 184 -16.94 19.19 -9.72
CA THR A 184 -15.86 19.23 -10.72
C THR A 184 -14.45 19.23 -10.10
N LYS A 185 -14.25 20.02 -9.04
CA LYS A 185 -12.98 20.04 -8.28
C LYS A 185 -12.56 18.64 -7.81
N HIS A 186 -13.50 17.84 -7.27
CA HIS A 186 -13.19 16.50 -6.77
C HIS A 186 -12.96 15.51 -7.93
N CYS A 187 -13.61 15.69 -9.07
CA CYS A 187 -13.32 14.91 -10.28
C CYS A 187 -11.90 15.20 -10.81
N ILE A 188 -11.47 16.46 -10.86
CA ILE A 188 -10.11 16.84 -11.25
C ILE A 188 -9.08 16.24 -10.28
N LEU A 189 -9.29 16.39 -8.97
CA LEU A 189 -8.38 15.84 -7.96
C LEU A 189 -8.32 14.31 -8.03
N LEU A 190 -9.46 13.64 -8.27
CA LEU A 190 -9.49 12.19 -8.46
C LEU A 190 -8.73 11.78 -9.73
N GLY A 191 -8.88 12.52 -10.83
CA GLY A 191 -8.11 12.29 -12.05
C GLY A 191 -6.60 12.40 -11.83
N LEU A 192 -6.15 13.42 -11.07
CA LEU A 192 -4.74 13.56 -10.65
C LEU A 192 -4.27 12.36 -9.82
N ALA A 193 -5.07 11.93 -8.84
CA ALA A 193 -4.73 10.81 -7.97
C ALA A 193 -4.71 9.48 -8.71
N VAL A 194 -5.64 9.26 -9.64
CA VAL A 194 -5.69 8.08 -10.52
C VAL A 194 -4.50 8.06 -11.47
N GLY A 195 -4.14 9.20 -12.08
CA GLY A 195 -2.95 9.31 -12.91
C GLY A 195 -1.66 9.06 -12.11
N PHE A 196 -1.54 9.61 -10.90
CA PHE A 196 -0.45 9.32 -9.98
C PHE A 196 -0.38 7.82 -9.66
N CYS A 197 -1.50 7.19 -9.31
CA CYS A 197 -1.60 5.75 -9.06
C CYS A 197 -1.13 4.92 -10.27
N ALA A 198 -1.55 5.28 -11.47
CA ALA A 198 -1.18 4.59 -12.71
C ALA A 198 0.33 4.63 -13.02
N LEU A 199 1.04 5.65 -12.52
CA LEU A 199 2.49 5.79 -12.68
C LEU A 199 3.31 5.17 -11.54
N THR A 200 2.68 4.60 -10.51
CA THR A 200 3.39 4.02 -9.35
C THR A 200 3.57 2.51 -9.46
N TYR A 201 2.50 1.74 -9.47
CA TYR A 201 2.58 0.29 -9.41
C TYR A 201 1.32 -0.40 -9.94
N TYR A 202 1.49 -1.45 -10.73
CA TYR A 202 0.36 -2.20 -11.33
C TYR A 202 -0.58 -2.82 -10.30
N ASN A 203 -0.09 -3.27 -9.14
CA ASN A 203 -0.92 -3.87 -8.10
C ASN A 203 -1.99 -2.90 -7.56
N ALA A 204 -1.73 -1.58 -7.64
CA ALA A 204 -2.68 -0.56 -7.22
C ALA A 204 -3.83 -0.30 -8.22
N TYR A 205 -3.79 -0.88 -9.44
CA TYR A 205 -4.78 -0.60 -10.50
C TYR A 205 -6.20 -1.02 -10.14
N GLY A 206 -6.36 -1.94 -9.19
CA GLY A 206 -7.67 -2.26 -8.62
C GLY A 206 -8.39 -1.02 -8.07
N TYR A 207 -7.66 -0.02 -7.55
CA TYR A 207 -8.23 1.23 -7.05
C TYR A 207 -8.68 2.18 -8.16
N ILE A 208 -8.11 2.09 -9.36
CA ILE A 208 -8.59 2.80 -10.55
C ILE A 208 -9.96 2.25 -10.95
N LEU A 209 -10.09 0.93 -11.01
CA LEU A 209 -11.37 0.27 -11.27
C LEU A 209 -12.41 0.61 -10.19
N CYS A 210 -12.05 0.50 -8.91
CA CYS A 210 -12.91 0.86 -7.79
C CYS A 210 -13.37 2.33 -7.87
N SER A 211 -12.50 3.26 -8.35
CA SER A 211 -12.87 4.66 -8.55
C SER A 211 -13.96 4.82 -9.61
N ALA A 212 -13.87 4.10 -10.72
CA ALA A 212 -14.91 4.10 -11.74
C ALA A 212 -16.24 3.52 -11.19
N LEU A 213 -16.16 2.40 -10.45
CA LEU A 213 -17.34 1.75 -9.88
C LEU A 213 -18.06 2.63 -8.86
N ILE A 214 -17.34 3.25 -7.92
CA ILE A 214 -17.97 4.10 -6.89
C ILE A 214 -18.54 5.39 -7.49
N CYS A 215 -17.87 5.99 -8.47
CA CYS A 215 -18.37 7.18 -9.18
C CYS A 215 -19.66 6.85 -9.92
N LEU A 216 -19.67 5.77 -10.71
CA LEU A 216 -20.83 5.34 -11.49
C LEU A 216 -22.01 4.95 -10.58
N SER A 217 -21.76 4.09 -9.58
CA SER A 217 -22.80 3.67 -8.63
C SER A 217 -23.42 4.84 -7.87
N SER A 218 -22.58 5.80 -7.43
CA SER A 218 -23.04 7.02 -6.77
C SER A 218 -23.89 7.89 -7.71
N ALA A 219 -23.47 8.04 -8.97
CA ALA A 219 -24.21 8.82 -9.97
C ALA A 219 -25.59 8.22 -10.25
N ILE A 220 -25.68 6.91 -10.41
CA ILE A 220 -26.93 6.17 -10.61
C ILE A 220 -27.88 6.33 -9.40
N LEU A 221 -27.36 6.13 -8.18
CA LEU A 221 -28.15 6.26 -6.94
C LEU A 221 -28.59 7.69 -6.67
N ASN A 222 -27.87 8.68 -7.18
CA ASN A 222 -28.24 10.11 -7.12
C ASN A 222 -29.14 10.53 -8.29
N LYS A 223 -29.51 9.60 -9.20
CA LYS A 223 -30.31 9.89 -10.40
C LYS A 223 -29.69 11.02 -11.25
N MET A 224 -28.39 11.00 -11.40
CA MET A 224 -27.65 11.98 -12.19
C MET A 224 -27.98 11.79 -13.68
N ASP A 225 -28.13 12.87 -14.43
CA ASP A 225 -28.33 12.78 -15.88
C ASP A 225 -27.13 12.15 -16.59
N ALA A 226 -27.37 11.37 -17.63
CA ALA A 226 -26.34 10.64 -18.38
C ALA A 226 -25.24 11.57 -18.94
N LYS A 227 -25.63 12.79 -19.41
CA LYS A 227 -24.69 13.80 -19.88
C LYS A 227 -23.76 14.30 -18.77
N GLU A 228 -24.31 14.49 -17.57
CA GLU A 228 -23.51 14.90 -16.40
C GLU A 228 -22.56 13.77 -15.96
N ILE A 229 -23.00 12.52 -15.96
CA ILE A 229 -22.17 11.34 -15.70
C ILE A 229 -21.00 11.29 -16.69
N ALA A 230 -21.31 11.36 -17.97
CA ALA A 230 -20.31 11.34 -19.04
C ALA A 230 -19.31 12.50 -18.91
N LYS A 231 -19.78 13.71 -18.61
CA LYS A 231 -18.92 14.89 -18.37
C LYS A 231 -17.96 14.65 -17.21
N LYS A 232 -18.43 14.16 -16.07
CA LYS A 232 -17.59 13.88 -14.88
C LYS A 232 -16.58 12.76 -15.14
N ALA A 233 -17.02 11.68 -15.78
CA ALA A 233 -16.15 10.59 -16.18
C ALA A 233 -15.04 11.07 -17.14
N LEU A 234 -15.40 11.88 -18.14
CA LEU A 234 -14.45 12.47 -19.09
C LEU A 234 -13.42 13.37 -18.38
N ILE A 235 -13.84 14.19 -17.41
CA ILE A 235 -12.90 15.00 -16.61
C ILE A 235 -11.89 14.13 -15.90
N VAL A 236 -12.34 13.09 -15.18
CA VAL A 236 -11.43 12.16 -14.46
C VAL A 236 -10.47 11.48 -15.44
N ALA A 237 -11.01 10.92 -16.51
CA ALA A 237 -10.23 10.20 -17.51
C ALA A 237 -9.22 11.08 -18.24
N SER A 238 -9.62 12.30 -18.67
CA SER A 238 -8.74 13.23 -19.36
C SER A 238 -7.61 13.73 -18.46
N VAL A 239 -7.90 14.05 -17.20
CA VAL A 239 -6.86 14.47 -16.25
C VAL A 239 -5.91 13.30 -15.94
N ALA A 240 -6.42 12.09 -15.71
CA ALA A 240 -5.59 10.91 -15.50
C ALA A 240 -4.71 10.61 -16.73
N PHE A 241 -5.27 10.75 -17.93
CA PHE A 241 -4.52 10.55 -19.19
C PHE A 241 -3.41 11.60 -19.35
N VAL A 242 -3.67 12.88 -19.07
CA VAL A 242 -2.63 13.93 -19.12
C VAL A 242 -1.49 13.63 -18.16
N VAL A 243 -1.79 13.11 -16.97
CA VAL A 243 -0.78 12.76 -15.94
C VAL A 243 0.01 11.51 -16.33
N ALA A 244 -0.66 10.45 -16.77
CA ALA A 244 -0.07 9.11 -16.90
C ALA A 244 0.02 8.59 -18.35
N GLY A 245 -0.75 9.15 -19.28
CA GLY A 245 -0.87 8.64 -20.66
C GLY A 245 0.45 8.61 -21.41
N TRP A 246 1.33 9.59 -21.15
CA TRP A 246 2.65 9.67 -21.78
C TRP A 246 3.49 8.40 -21.55
N TRP A 247 3.37 7.76 -20.38
CA TRP A 247 4.10 6.54 -20.07
C TRP A 247 3.64 5.36 -20.95
N PHE A 248 2.34 5.20 -21.07
CA PHE A 248 1.75 4.12 -21.86
C PHE A 248 1.96 4.32 -23.36
N VAL A 249 1.89 5.58 -23.85
CA VAL A 249 2.22 5.94 -25.24
C VAL A 249 3.69 5.68 -25.51
N ARG A 250 4.59 6.09 -24.61
CA ARG A 250 6.03 5.77 -24.70
C ARG A 250 6.26 4.26 -24.84
N ASN A 251 5.66 3.46 -23.96
CA ASN A 251 5.81 2.01 -23.99
C ASN A 251 5.27 1.42 -25.29
N ALA A 252 4.11 1.86 -25.76
CA ALA A 252 3.56 1.42 -27.05
C ALA A 252 4.51 1.70 -28.22
N ILE A 253 5.18 2.85 -28.21
CA ILE A 253 6.15 3.22 -29.26
C ILE A 253 7.44 2.41 -29.13
N LEU A 254 7.98 2.26 -27.90
CA LEU A 254 9.25 1.58 -27.68
C LEU A 254 9.14 0.06 -27.80
N TYR A 255 8.01 -0.52 -27.45
CA TYR A 255 7.83 -1.97 -27.30
C TYR A 255 6.78 -2.52 -28.28
N ASP A 256 6.72 -1.97 -29.49
CA ASP A 256 5.91 -2.49 -30.61
C ASP A 256 4.45 -2.76 -30.24
N GLY A 257 3.82 -1.80 -29.53
CA GLY A 257 2.43 -1.86 -29.08
C GLY A 257 2.22 -2.47 -27.71
N ASP A 258 3.26 -2.91 -27.00
CA ASP A 258 3.17 -3.41 -25.63
C ASP A 258 3.05 -2.24 -24.63
N ILE A 259 1.82 -1.75 -24.45
CA ILE A 259 1.49 -0.57 -23.61
C ILE A 259 1.96 -0.73 -22.15
N LEU A 260 1.90 -1.95 -21.62
CA LEU A 260 2.30 -2.24 -20.25
C LEU A 260 3.77 -2.64 -20.10
N GLY A 261 4.46 -2.96 -21.19
CA GLY A 261 5.84 -3.44 -21.18
C GLY A 261 6.01 -4.86 -20.62
N THR A 262 4.92 -5.52 -20.25
CA THR A 262 4.96 -6.83 -19.58
C THR A 262 5.31 -7.98 -20.54
N LYS A 263 4.83 -7.95 -21.77
CA LYS A 263 5.17 -8.93 -22.80
C LYS A 263 6.65 -8.84 -23.12
N THR A 264 7.16 -7.64 -23.42
CA THR A 264 8.56 -7.38 -23.72
C THR A 264 9.46 -7.75 -22.55
N GLN A 265 9.05 -7.43 -21.32
CA GLN A 265 9.77 -7.83 -20.10
C GLN A 265 9.90 -9.34 -20.00
N ASN A 266 8.84 -10.10 -20.28
CA ASN A 266 8.87 -11.58 -20.26
C ASN A 266 9.76 -12.15 -21.36
N GLU A 267 9.74 -11.58 -22.57
CA GLU A 267 10.63 -11.97 -23.68
C GLU A 267 12.10 -11.77 -23.29
N TYR A 268 12.44 -10.63 -22.67
CA TYR A 268 13.79 -10.35 -22.17
C TYR A 268 14.18 -11.26 -21.03
N GLY A 269 13.29 -11.55 -20.10
CA GLY A 269 13.50 -12.55 -19.04
C GLY A 269 13.82 -13.93 -19.63
N ASN A 270 13.08 -14.39 -20.64
CA ASN A 270 13.35 -15.67 -21.29
C ASN A 270 14.70 -15.69 -22.03
N LYS A 271 15.12 -14.53 -22.56
CA LYS A 271 16.37 -14.46 -23.32
C LYS A 271 17.61 -14.35 -22.45
N TYR A 272 17.56 -13.61 -21.34
CA TYR A 272 18.74 -13.18 -20.60
C TYR A 272 18.79 -13.65 -19.14
N ALA A 273 17.69 -14.18 -18.56
CA ALA A 273 17.73 -14.71 -17.19
C ALA A 273 18.57 -15.99 -17.11
N MET A 274 19.07 -16.29 -15.91
CA MET A 274 19.59 -17.61 -15.60
C MET A 274 18.51 -18.67 -15.83
N GLU A 275 18.87 -19.86 -16.29
CA GLU A 275 17.94 -20.88 -16.79
C GLU A 275 16.76 -21.12 -15.87
N GLN A 276 17.02 -21.28 -14.56
CA GLN A 276 15.99 -21.55 -13.55
C GLN A 276 15.04 -20.35 -13.26
N TYR A 277 15.42 -19.15 -13.68
CA TYR A 277 14.64 -17.92 -13.46
C TYR A 277 13.94 -17.40 -14.72
N LYS A 278 14.09 -18.09 -15.84
CA LYS A 278 13.38 -17.76 -17.07
C LYS A 278 11.86 -17.88 -16.84
N PRO A 279 11.04 -16.92 -17.26
CA PRO A 279 9.59 -17.01 -17.16
C PRO A 279 9.00 -18.33 -17.68
N SER A 280 9.54 -18.87 -18.78
CA SER A 280 9.12 -20.15 -19.37
C SER A 280 9.59 -21.40 -18.62
N ALA A 281 10.62 -21.29 -17.78
CA ALA A 281 11.23 -22.42 -17.07
C ALA A 281 10.86 -22.44 -15.57
N ARG A 282 10.26 -21.36 -15.05
CA ARG A 282 9.84 -21.29 -13.65
C ARG A 282 8.82 -22.38 -13.34
N LYS A 283 9.09 -23.09 -12.25
CA LYS A 283 8.08 -24.00 -11.68
C LYS A 283 7.00 -23.17 -11.01
N THR A 284 5.77 -23.35 -11.48
CA THR A 284 4.57 -22.76 -10.87
C THR A 284 3.66 -23.90 -10.43
N PRO A 285 2.75 -23.70 -9.48
CA PRO A 285 1.76 -24.72 -9.13
C PRO A 285 0.95 -25.19 -10.36
N GLU A 286 0.59 -24.28 -11.26
CA GLU A 286 -0.15 -24.59 -12.48
C GLU A 286 0.63 -25.55 -13.39
N ASN A 287 1.90 -25.25 -13.73
CA ASN A 287 2.68 -26.09 -14.63
C ASN A 287 3.24 -27.36 -13.97
N SER A 288 3.20 -27.43 -12.63
CA SER A 288 3.46 -28.63 -11.83
C SER A 288 2.22 -29.52 -11.69
N ASN A 289 1.07 -29.15 -12.29
CA ASN A 289 -0.22 -29.80 -12.13
C ASN A 289 -0.72 -29.90 -10.69
N GLU A 290 -0.34 -28.95 -9.84
CA GLU A 290 -0.83 -28.82 -8.49
C GLU A 290 -2.19 -28.12 -8.48
N SER A 291 -3.08 -28.51 -7.55
CA SER A 291 -4.36 -27.82 -7.40
C SER A 291 -4.15 -26.45 -6.74
N LEU A 292 -5.05 -25.51 -7.02
CA LEU A 292 -5.08 -24.23 -6.33
C LEU A 292 -5.11 -24.40 -4.81
N TRP A 293 -5.85 -25.41 -4.31
CA TRP A 293 -5.95 -25.69 -2.88
C TRP A 293 -4.60 -26.18 -2.31
N HIS A 294 -3.87 -27.00 -3.04
CA HIS A 294 -2.53 -27.42 -2.66
C HIS A 294 -1.60 -26.22 -2.44
N MET A 295 -1.56 -25.30 -3.41
CA MET A 295 -0.80 -24.05 -3.27
C MET A 295 -1.21 -23.23 -2.04
N LEU A 296 -2.52 -23.10 -1.79
CA LEU A 296 -3.03 -22.26 -0.71
C LEU A 296 -2.72 -22.82 0.68
N ASP A 297 -2.83 -24.14 0.87
CA ASP A 297 -2.73 -24.82 2.16
C ASP A 297 -1.40 -25.59 2.32
N ASP A 298 -1.15 -26.59 1.47
CA ASP A 298 0.03 -27.47 1.59
C ASP A 298 1.35 -26.72 1.33
N ASP A 299 1.40 -25.84 0.33
CA ASP A 299 2.55 -24.94 0.09
C ASP A 299 2.55 -23.72 1.02
N ALA A 300 1.60 -23.67 1.95
CA ALA A 300 1.48 -22.66 2.99
C ALA A 300 1.36 -21.21 2.48
N TRP A 301 0.79 -20.97 1.27
CA TRP A 301 0.64 -19.62 0.71
C TRP A 301 -0.13 -18.69 1.66
N ILE A 302 -1.26 -19.15 2.21
CA ILE A 302 -2.07 -18.38 3.17
C ILE A 302 -1.24 -18.07 4.42
N HIS A 303 -0.56 -19.07 4.97
CA HIS A 303 0.22 -18.91 6.19
C HIS A 303 1.38 -17.92 6.04
N ILE A 304 2.15 -18.04 4.96
CA ILE A 304 3.31 -17.17 4.71
C ILE A 304 2.82 -15.75 4.38
N THR A 305 1.82 -15.60 3.51
CA THR A 305 1.26 -14.30 3.12
C THR A 305 0.67 -13.55 4.31
N THR A 306 -0.09 -14.21 5.19
CA THR A 306 -0.67 -13.57 6.38
C THR A 306 0.41 -13.17 7.39
N ARG A 307 1.44 -13.98 7.62
CA ARG A 307 2.59 -13.60 8.47
C ARG A 307 3.37 -12.43 7.87
N SER A 308 3.62 -12.49 6.57
CA SER A 308 4.31 -11.42 5.84
C SER A 308 3.50 -10.12 5.83
N PHE A 309 2.17 -10.19 5.82
CA PHE A 309 1.30 -9.01 5.96
C PHE A 309 1.40 -8.35 7.35
N VAL A 310 1.74 -9.10 8.40
CA VAL A 310 2.09 -8.53 9.71
C VAL A 310 3.50 -7.95 9.69
N GLY A 311 4.49 -8.74 9.23
CA GLY A 311 5.89 -8.33 9.12
C GLY A 311 6.82 -9.54 9.02
N MET A 312 7.36 -9.76 7.86
CA MET A 312 8.54 -10.57 7.57
C MET A 312 9.51 -9.66 6.80
N PHE A 313 10.76 -9.60 7.23
CA PHE A 313 11.70 -8.58 6.77
C PHE A 313 12.85 -9.19 5.97
N GLY A 314 13.70 -8.34 5.39
CA GLY A 314 14.71 -8.79 4.45
C GLY A 314 14.06 -9.46 3.24
N TYR A 315 14.65 -10.53 2.74
CA TYR A 315 14.06 -11.40 1.73
C TYR A 315 13.09 -12.44 2.35
N GLN A 316 12.25 -12.03 3.29
CA GLN A 316 11.37 -12.85 4.13
C GLN A 316 12.11 -13.81 5.08
N ASN A 317 13.38 -13.57 5.32
CA ASN A 317 14.26 -14.39 6.15
C ASN A 317 14.41 -13.86 7.59
N ILE A 318 13.90 -12.69 7.90
CA ILE A 318 13.90 -12.12 9.26
C ILE A 318 12.48 -12.22 9.81
N LEU A 319 12.27 -13.17 10.70
CA LEU A 319 10.97 -13.49 11.29
C LEU A 319 10.87 -12.95 12.72
N MET A 320 9.69 -12.49 13.09
CA MET A 320 9.37 -12.20 14.48
C MET A 320 8.98 -13.49 15.23
N SER A 321 8.89 -13.40 16.56
CA SER A 321 8.38 -14.50 17.38
C SER A 321 6.94 -14.89 16.99
N ASN A 322 6.63 -16.18 16.97
CA ASN A 322 5.29 -16.70 16.71
C ASN A 322 4.21 -16.08 17.60
N LYS A 323 4.55 -15.71 18.85
CA LYS A 323 3.63 -15.04 19.78
C LYS A 323 3.11 -13.70 19.21
N ILE A 324 3.94 -12.98 18.44
CA ILE A 324 3.55 -11.71 17.80
C ILE A 324 2.54 -11.98 16.69
N TYR A 325 2.78 -12.96 15.82
CA TYR A 325 1.84 -13.32 14.76
C TYR A 325 0.51 -13.79 15.33
N TYR A 326 0.53 -14.64 16.36
CA TYR A 326 -0.71 -15.09 17.03
C TYR A 326 -1.48 -13.92 17.67
N ALA A 327 -0.78 -12.93 18.25
CA ALA A 327 -1.44 -11.73 18.78
C ALA A 327 -2.19 -10.97 17.68
N TYR A 328 -1.58 -10.77 16.50
CA TYR A 328 -2.26 -10.14 15.36
C TYR A 328 -3.44 -10.99 14.86
N PHE A 329 -3.29 -12.31 14.75
CA PHE A 329 -4.36 -13.20 14.32
C PHE A 329 -5.54 -13.18 15.30
N CYS A 330 -5.28 -13.14 16.62
CA CYS A 330 -6.33 -12.94 17.62
C CYS A 330 -7.05 -11.59 17.43
N ILE A 331 -6.32 -10.51 17.18
CA ILE A 331 -6.91 -9.19 16.92
C ILE A 331 -7.80 -9.25 15.67
N TRP A 332 -7.34 -9.89 14.59
CA TRP A 332 -8.11 -10.04 13.35
C TRP A 332 -9.35 -10.91 13.54
N MET A 333 -9.24 -12.01 14.29
CA MET A 333 -10.38 -12.87 14.65
C MET A 333 -11.44 -12.10 15.42
N ILE A 334 -11.04 -11.31 16.44
CA ILE A 334 -11.96 -10.45 17.20
C ILE A 334 -12.65 -9.44 16.27
N GLY A 335 -11.89 -8.80 15.38
CA GLY A 335 -12.43 -7.89 14.40
C GLY A 335 -13.39 -8.56 13.42
N GLY A 336 -13.05 -9.75 12.91
CA GLY A 336 -13.91 -10.54 12.03
C GLY A 336 -15.24 -10.94 12.68
N ILE A 337 -15.19 -11.48 13.90
CA ILE A 337 -16.39 -11.79 14.69
C ILE A 337 -17.24 -10.53 14.88
N GLY A 338 -16.62 -9.40 15.19
CA GLY A 338 -17.33 -8.14 15.34
C GLY A 338 -17.96 -7.62 14.03
N CYS A 339 -17.33 -7.83 12.88
CA CYS A 339 -17.94 -7.54 11.58
C CYS A 339 -19.20 -8.38 11.34
N LEU A 340 -19.19 -9.66 11.73
CA LEU A 340 -20.39 -10.51 11.67
C LEU A 340 -21.48 -9.98 12.61
N LEU A 341 -21.15 -9.53 13.81
CA LEU A 341 -22.12 -8.93 14.73
C LEU A 341 -22.74 -7.63 14.18
N LYS A 342 -21.95 -6.84 13.46
CA LYS A 342 -22.37 -5.59 12.78
C LYS A 342 -22.79 -5.76 11.32
N PHE A 343 -22.94 -6.99 10.82
CA PHE A 343 -23.17 -7.25 9.40
C PHE A 343 -24.34 -6.44 8.85
N LYS A 344 -25.47 -6.40 9.57
CA LYS A 344 -26.63 -5.62 9.15
C LYS A 344 -26.35 -4.12 9.04
N GLU A 345 -25.60 -3.56 9.98
CA GLU A 345 -25.25 -2.14 9.99
C GLU A 345 -24.21 -1.79 8.90
N LEU A 346 -23.32 -2.71 8.58
CA LEU A 346 -22.28 -2.50 7.59
C LEU A 346 -22.75 -2.73 6.14
N PHE A 347 -23.66 -3.69 5.93
CA PHE A 347 -23.95 -4.20 4.57
C PHE A 347 -25.42 -4.21 4.18
N ILE A 348 -26.39 -4.07 5.10
CA ILE A 348 -27.79 -3.95 4.69
C ILE A 348 -28.11 -2.51 4.36
N TYR A 349 -28.32 -2.25 3.06
CA TYR A 349 -28.53 -0.92 2.51
C TYR A 349 -29.70 -0.16 3.16
N LYS A 350 -29.42 1.07 3.58
CA LYS A 350 -30.40 2.06 4.01
C LYS A 350 -30.23 3.33 3.19
N LYS A 351 -31.32 3.84 2.64
CA LYS A 351 -31.31 4.98 1.71
C LYS A 351 -30.69 6.24 2.34
N GLU A 352 -30.92 6.46 3.63
CA GLU A 352 -30.44 7.61 4.40
C GLU A 352 -28.90 7.61 4.55
N GLU A 353 -28.29 6.41 4.52
CA GLU A 353 -26.85 6.22 4.68
C GLU A 353 -26.17 5.71 3.39
N LYS A 354 -26.74 5.97 2.21
CA LYS A 354 -26.30 5.43 0.92
C LYS A 354 -24.79 5.56 0.67
N ASN A 355 -24.19 6.70 1.01
CA ASN A 355 -22.76 6.95 0.82
C ASN A 355 -21.88 6.02 1.67
N LYS A 356 -22.31 5.68 2.89
CA LYS A 356 -21.64 4.71 3.76
C LYS A 356 -21.64 3.31 3.13
N TYR A 357 -22.80 2.87 2.64
CA TYR A 357 -22.91 1.54 2.01
C TYR A 357 -22.13 1.44 0.70
N LEU A 358 -22.19 2.48 -0.15
CA LEU A 358 -21.35 2.55 -1.34
C LEU A 358 -19.86 2.41 -1.00
N LEU A 359 -19.40 3.15 0.00
CA LEU A 359 -18.01 3.08 0.44
C LEU A 359 -17.67 1.69 0.99
N ASN A 360 -18.56 1.09 1.80
CA ASN A 360 -18.34 -0.25 2.36
C ASN A 360 -18.25 -1.32 1.28
N TYR A 361 -19.15 -1.31 0.29
CA TYR A 361 -19.10 -2.25 -0.84
C TYR A 361 -17.82 -2.04 -1.67
N THR A 362 -17.46 -0.78 -1.93
CA THR A 362 -16.21 -0.48 -2.64
C THR A 362 -14.99 -0.95 -1.86
N PHE A 363 -14.98 -0.82 -0.53
CA PHE A 363 -13.91 -1.33 0.31
C PHE A 363 -13.80 -2.85 0.27
N VAL A 364 -14.93 -3.58 0.23
CA VAL A 364 -14.91 -5.04 0.04
C VAL A 364 -14.28 -5.41 -1.30
N ILE A 365 -14.68 -4.74 -2.38
CA ILE A 365 -14.11 -4.97 -3.71
C ILE A 365 -12.60 -4.64 -3.72
N ALA A 366 -12.21 -3.52 -3.10
CA ALA A 366 -10.83 -3.08 -2.98
C ALA A 366 -9.95 -4.03 -2.12
N ILE A 367 -10.54 -4.82 -1.23
CA ILE A 367 -9.86 -5.91 -0.52
C ILE A 367 -9.73 -7.15 -1.40
N ILE A 368 -10.80 -7.54 -2.10
CA ILE A 368 -10.86 -8.79 -2.85
C ILE A 368 -9.91 -8.77 -4.06
N ILE A 369 -9.87 -7.65 -4.80
CA ILE A 369 -9.09 -7.57 -6.06
C ILE A 369 -7.60 -7.85 -5.82
N PRO A 370 -6.86 -7.19 -4.92
CA PRO A 370 -5.43 -7.46 -4.72
C PRO A 370 -5.15 -8.89 -4.24
N ILE A 371 -6.03 -9.45 -3.39
CA ILE A 371 -5.89 -10.82 -2.91
C ILE A 371 -6.04 -11.81 -4.07
N ILE A 372 -7.07 -11.68 -4.91
CA ILE A 372 -7.29 -12.55 -6.06
C ILE A 372 -6.11 -12.43 -7.06
N LEU A 373 -5.67 -11.21 -7.36
CA LEU A 373 -4.54 -10.98 -8.27
C LEU A 373 -3.25 -11.61 -7.74
N SER A 374 -2.98 -11.51 -6.44
CA SER A 374 -1.82 -12.13 -5.81
C SER A 374 -1.89 -13.67 -5.83
N ILE A 375 -3.08 -14.26 -5.62
CA ILE A 375 -3.30 -15.70 -5.74
C ILE A 375 -3.08 -16.15 -7.19
N ILE A 376 -3.69 -15.48 -8.17
CA ILE A 376 -3.54 -15.83 -9.59
C ILE A 376 -2.06 -15.73 -9.99
N TYR A 377 -1.37 -14.64 -9.65
CA TYR A 377 0.04 -14.46 -9.96
C TYR A 377 0.91 -15.57 -9.36
N SER A 378 0.68 -15.93 -8.08
CA SER A 378 1.42 -17.01 -7.43
C SER A 378 1.14 -18.38 -8.06
N TYR A 379 -0.09 -18.61 -8.53
CA TYR A 379 -0.47 -19.88 -9.14
C TYR A 379 0.07 -20.04 -10.56
N THR A 380 -0.01 -18.98 -11.38
CA THR A 380 0.23 -19.06 -12.84
C THR A 380 1.62 -18.56 -13.28
N SER A 381 2.27 -17.70 -12.51
CA SER A 381 3.44 -16.95 -13.00
C SER A 381 4.70 -17.10 -12.17
N ASP A 382 4.60 -16.90 -10.85
CA ASP A 382 5.72 -17.01 -9.93
C ASP A 382 5.20 -17.17 -8.50
N PHE A 383 5.54 -18.27 -7.83
CA PHE A 383 5.08 -18.54 -6.47
C PHE A 383 5.67 -17.53 -5.49
N GLN A 384 4.87 -16.53 -5.13
CA GLN A 384 5.26 -15.37 -4.33
C GLN A 384 4.30 -15.14 -3.14
N PRO A 385 4.37 -15.94 -2.07
CA PRO A 385 3.52 -15.79 -0.90
C PRO A 385 3.99 -14.60 -0.04
N GLN A 386 3.74 -13.37 -0.52
CA GLN A 386 4.24 -12.15 0.12
C GLN A 386 3.10 -11.21 0.48
N GLY A 387 2.98 -10.88 1.77
CA GLY A 387 1.99 -9.93 2.27
C GLY A 387 2.13 -8.51 1.70
N ARG A 388 3.34 -8.13 1.20
CA ARG A 388 3.54 -6.83 0.54
C ARG A 388 2.67 -6.67 -0.72
N TYR A 389 2.40 -7.75 -1.44
CA TYR A 389 1.57 -7.73 -2.66
C TYR A 389 0.06 -7.53 -2.40
N ILE A 390 -0.34 -7.55 -1.14
CA ILE A 390 -1.70 -7.24 -0.73
C ILE A 390 -1.78 -6.05 0.23
N MET A 391 -0.68 -5.28 0.40
CA MET A 391 -0.67 -4.12 1.30
C MET A 391 -1.60 -2.98 0.86
N GLU A 392 -2.01 -2.98 -0.38
CA GLU A 392 -3.04 -2.08 -0.91
C GLU A 392 -4.34 -2.16 -0.10
N ILE A 393 -4.64 -3.29 0.54
CA ILE A 393 -5.86 -3.47 1.33
C ILE A 393 -5.79 -2.84 2.73
N ILE A 394 -4.62 -2.34 3.18
CA ILE A 394 -4.40 -1.99 4.60
C ILE A 394 -5.43 -0.99 5.15
N ILE A 395 -5.85 0.00 4.38
CA ILE A 395 -6.82 1.01 4.80
C ILE A 395 -8.23 0.43 4.92
N PRO A 396 -8.83 -0.20 3.87
CA PRO A 396 -10.15 -0.81 3.98
C PRO A 396 -10.19 -2.00 4.94
N PHE A 397 -9.12 -2.81 5.01
CA PHE A 397 -9.01 -3.89 5.99
C PHE A 397 -9.08 -3.35 7.43
N THR A 398 -8.26 -2.35 7.76
CA THR A 398 -8.24 -1.76 9.09
C THR A 398 -9.56 -1.05 9.43
N TYR A 399 -10.26 -0.49 8.43
CA TYR A 399 -11.59 0.08 8.66
C TYR A 399 -12.59 -0.98 9.16
N PHE A 400 -12.66 -2.13 8.52
CA PHE A 400 -13.54 -3.21 8.98
C PHE A 400 -13.06 -3.80 10.30
N LEU A 401 -11.76 -4.00 10.48
CA LEU A 401 -11.15 -4.48 11.72
C LEU A 401 -11.56 -3.62 12.92
N VAL A 402 -11.42 -2.29 12.82
CA VAL A 402 -11.74 -1.36 13.91
C VAL A 402 -13.25 -1.32 14.17
N ASN A 403 -14.10 -1.33 13.13
CA ASN A 403 -15.55 -1.43 13.31
C ASN A 403 -15.96 -2.75 14.00
N GLY A 404 -15.30 -3.85 13.66
CA GLY A 404 -15.55 -5.13 14.30
C GLY A 404 -15.11 -5.14 15.77
N ILE A 405 -13.90 -4.67 16.07
CA ILE A 405 -13.44 -4.54 17.47
C ILE A 405 -14.41 -3.68 18.27
N GLN A 406 -14.87 -2.56 17.70
CA GLN A 406 -15.90 -1.72 18.34
C GLN A 406 -17.16 -2.52 18.66
N ALA A 407 -17.66 -3.31 17.72
CA ALA A 407 -18.88 -4.10 17.92
C ALA A 407 -18.76 -5.11 19.06
N VAL A 408 -17.64 -5.83 19.14
CA VAL A 408 -17.36 -6.78 20.23
C VAL A 408 -17.30 -6.04 21.57
N LEU A 409 -16.54 -4.96 21.63
CA LEU A 409 -16.39 -4.21 22.89
C LEU A 409 -17.72 -3.61 23.36
N GLU A 410 -18.51 -3.03 22.46
CA GLU A 410 -19.82 -2.45 22.83
C GLU A 410 -20.84 -3.50 23.24
N LYS A 411 -20.81 -4.71 22.66
CA LYS A 411 -21.70 -5.80 23.01
C LYS A 411 -21.39 -6.44 24.38
N PHE A 412 -20.11 -6.67 24.65
CA PHE A 412 -19.70 -7.47 25.83
C PHE A 412 -19.24 -6.63 27.02
N ILE A 413 -18.87 -5.35 26.82
CA ILE A 413 -18.34 -4.48 27.86
C ILE A 413 -19.22 -3.24 28.00
N LYS A 414 -20.01 -3.18 29.06
CA LYS A 414 -20.92 -2.06 29.34
C LYS A 414 -20.19 -0.75 29.68
N SER A 415 -19.08 -0.85 30.45
CA SER A 415 -18.32 0.32 30.88
C SER A 415 -17.52 0.96 29.77
N GLU A 416 -17.83 2.21 29.42
CA GLU A 416 -17.08 2.99 28.45
C GLU A 416 -15.61 3.22 28.85
N LYS A 417 -15.37 3.40 30.17
CA LYS A 417 -14.00 3.55 30.70
C LYS A 417 -13.16 2.31 30.42
N ILE A 418 -13.72 1.11 30.63
CA ILE A 418 -13.03 -0.16 30.37
C ILE A 418 -12.79 -0.32 28.86
N ARG A 419 -13.77 -0.02 28.01
CA ARG A 419 -13.58 -0.05 26.54
C ARG A 419 -12.43 0.85 26.11
N LYS A 420 -12.40 2.10 26.59
CA LYS A 420 -11.30 3.05 26.28
C LYS A 420 -9.95 2.54 26.79
N ALA A 421 -9.89 1.95 27.98
CA ALA A 421 -8.65 1.38 28.51
C ALA A 421 -8.12 0.22 27.64
N ILE A 422 -9.00 -0.71 27.24
CA ILE A 422 -8.63 -1.82 26.33
C ILE A 422 -8.08 -1.29 25.01
N MET A 423 -8.71 -0.26 24.44
CA MET A 423 -8.24 0.33 23.18
C MET A 423 -6.86 0.99 23.33
N VAL A 424 -6.59 1.67 24.46
CA VAL A 424 -5.26 2.24 24.75
C VAL A 424 -4.23 1.13 24.90
N VAL A 425 -4.54 0.07 25.63
CA VAL A 425 -3.63 -1.10 25.79
C VAL A 425 -3.34 -1.74 24.42
N LEU A 426 -4.35 -1.89 23.57
CA LEU A 426 -4.18 -2.44 22.23
C LEU A 426 -3.27 -1.56 21.35
N MET A 427 -3.46 -0.23 21.38
CA MET A 427 -2.60 0.71 20.66
C MET A 427 -1.15 0.64 21.17
N LEU A 428 -0.94 0.61 22.46
CA LEU A 428 0.39 0.47 23.05
C LEU A 428 1.05 -0.85 22.68
N LEU A 429 0.29 -1.95 22.66
CA LEU A 429 0.79 -3.26 22.22
C LEU A 429 1.29 -3.20 20.77
N ILE A 430 0.52 -2.62 19.85
CA ILE A 430 0.90 -2.47 18.43
C ILE A 430 2.18 -1.63 18.30
N ILE A 431 2.27 -0.50 19.01
CA ILE A 431 3.46 0.36 19.02
C ILE A 431 4.68 -0.40 19.55
N VAL A 432 4.55 -1.08 20.68
CA VAL A 432 5.65 -1.86 21.28
C VAL A 432 6.11 -2.97 20.34
N ILE A 433 5.19 -3.68 19.69
CA ILE A 433 5.54 -4.70 18.69
C ILE A 433 6.32 -4.08 17.53
N SER A 434 5.90 -2.92 17.04
CA SER A 434 6.55 -2.22 15.93
C SER A 434 7.99 -1.79 16.29
N PHE A 435 8.19 -1.25 17.48
CA PHE A 435 9.55 -0.94 17.99
C PHE A 435 10.38 -2.21 18.23
N LYS A 436 9.76 -3.27 18.77
CA LYS A 436 10.43 -4.56 18.93
C LYS A 436 10.85 -5.16 17.58
N ALA A 437 10.07 -4.97 16.53
CA ALA A 437 10.40 -5.46 15.19
C ALA A 437 11.74 -4.89 14.70
N ILE A 438 11.98 -3.60 14.83
CA ILE A 438 13.25 -3.00 14.42
C ILE A 438 14.40 -3.33 15.38
N PHE A 439 14.22 -3.12 16.72
CA PHE A 439 15.32 -3.18 17.66
C PHE A 439 15.69 -4.60 18.11
N ALA A 440 14.73 -5.54 18.13
CA ALA A 440 14.98 -6.90 18.60
C ALA A 440 15.10 -7.94 17.45
N TYR A 441 14.68 -7.62 16.23
CA TYR A 441 14.75 -8.55 15.11
C TYR A 441 15.57 -8.04 13.95
N VAL A 442 15.26 -6.84 13.40
CA VAL A 442 15.89 -6.35 12.16
C VAL A 442 17.34 -5.91 12.40
N ILE A 443 17.58 -4.99 13.34
CA ILE A 443 18.94 -4.50 13.63
C ILE A 443 19.88 -5.64 14.06
N PRO A 444 19.50 -6.56 14.99
CA PRO A 444 20.36 -7.65 15.35
C PRO A 444 20.69 -8.60 14.19
N ALA A 445 19.70 -8.90 13.32
CA ALA A 445 19.92 -9.77 12.16
C ALA A 445 20.99 -9.24 11.18
N TYR A 446 21.14 -7.93 11.09
CA TYR A 446 22.17 -7.30 10.24
C TYR A 446 23.50 -7.02 10.93
N ARG A 447 23.54 -7.03 12.27
CA ARG A 447 24.80 -6.86 13.04
C ARG A 447 25.62 -8.14 13.16
N ILE A 448 25.00 -9.29 12.97
CA ILE A 448 25.63 -10.62 13.14
C ILE A 448 26.34 -11.06 11.83
N LYS A 449 26.21 -10.29 10.76
CA LYS A 449 26.91 -10.52 9.49
C LYS A 449 28.10 -9.60 9.35
#